data_9031d8a1c4fd31682ba9d6682b2c29a8
#
_entry.id   9031d8a1c4fd31682ba9d6682b2c29a8
#
_cell.length_a   1.000
_cell.length_b   1.000
_cell.length_c   1.000
_cell.angle_alpha   90.00
_cell.angle_beta   90.00
_cell.angle_gamma   90.00
#
_symmetry.space_group_name_H-M   'P 1'
#
loop_
_entity.id
_entity.type
_entity.pdbx_description
1 polymer ?
#
loop_
_entity_poly.entity_id
_entity_poly.type
_entity_poly.pdbx_seq_one_letter_code
_entity_poly.pdbx_strand_id
1 'polypeptide(L)'
;MIRMKHILTVLALLVAFASCNERPAVVRDTIPYVKQLAADTTGSFRLVHTYRTAGTKGSIAVIGEPEAAVQLASALLSADMVDNIDGRIAPDRLPDFAGETFDILMDLYNAPYIRLAASSPDSLREVAVRNAVIAVDSVAFSNASDPRSRLTKTRAKVFVLANSLLSEYGKFDVDTLFKMAGREAIILTPVEAMLLEARRSGCKSVAVWAPAEARSAYENAAKRLTPQMDVTVVSTTGNGILRPAFRDMLGIYRSLKPNGSLDAVLLDSFTASLEELNAEKEHIHRQITEQDMAFDRILTPHFRFIEPTAALTGALYRLLREKNLFTHDIAYPAVRYYQTEENLDGEFVPVEVSAAYLSSHTKPEPAYVPDID
;
A
#
# COMPACT_ATOMS: atom_id res chain seq x y z
N MET A 1 4.95 -35.20 -46.36
CA MET A 1 6.11 -34.66 -45.64
C MET A 1 6.18 -33.14 -45.55
N ILE A 2 5.55 -32.37 -46.41
CA ILE A 2 5.58 -30.88 -46.41
C ILE A 2 4.67 -30.25 -45.34
N ARG A 3 3.51 -30.85 -45.00
CA ARG A 3 2.58 -30.29 -43.98
C ARG A 3 3.09 -30.34 -42.53
N MET A 4 3.97 -31.30 -42.20
CA MET A 4 4.48 -31.43 -40.83
C MET A 4 5.58 -30.42 -40.50
N LYS A 5 6.32 -29.93 -41.50
CA LYS A 5 7.33 -28.87 -41.31
C LYS A 5 6.72 -27.50 -41.01
N HIS A 6 5.58 -27.18 -41.58
CA HIS A 6 4.90 -25.92 -41.32
C HIS A 6 4.24 -25.86 -39.94
N ILE A 7 3.75 -27.00 -39.43
CA ILE A 7 3.18 -27.09 -38.08
C ILE A 7 4.26 -26.92 -37.01
N LEU A 8 5.45 -27.51 -37.22
CA LEU A 8 6.60 -27.34 -36.31
C LEU A 8 7.13 -25.89 -36.33
N THR A 9 7.14 -25.21 -37.46
CA THR A 9 7.57 -23.80 -37.57
C THR A 9 6.59 -22.85 -36.92
N VAL A 10 5.29 -23.09 -37.04
CA VAL A 10 4.25 -22.29 -36.37
C VAL A 10 4.26 -22.53 -34.85
N LEU A 11 4.49 -23.76 -34.40
CA LEU A 11 4.61 -24.07 -32.97
C LEU A 11 5.87 -23.45 -32.36
N ALA A 12 7.00 -23.44 -33.09
CA ALA A 12 8.24 -22.79 -32.66
C ALA A 12 8.09 -21.26 -32.59
N LEU A 13 7.33 -20.64 -33.52
CA LEU A 13 7.01 -19.22 -33.47
C LEU A 13 6.07 -18.88 -32.30
N LEU A 14 5.08 -19.72 -31.99
CA LEU A 14 4.17 -19.53 -30.85
C LEU A 14 4.91 -19.67 -29.51
N VAL A 15 5.88 -20.55 -29.40
CA VAL A 15 6.72 -20.67 -28.20
C VAL A 15 7.69 -19.49 -28.05
N ALA A 16 8.17 -18.91 -29.16
CA ALA A 16 9.03 -17.73 -29.12
C ALA A 16 8.26 -16.43 -28.71
N PHE A 17 6.94 -16.37 -28.94
CA PHE A 17 6.10 -15.25 -28.47
C PHE A 17 5.60 -15.44 -27.02
N ALA A 18 5.68 -16.64 -26.46
CA ALA A 18 5.40 -16.91 -25.04
C ALA A 18 6.61 -16.69 -24.11
N SER A 19 7.78 -16.37 -24.68
CA SER A 19 8.93 -15.85 -23.95
C SER A 19 8.60 -14.44 -23.49
N CYS A 20 7.86 -14.36 -22.38
CA CYS A 20 7.50 -13.15 -21.67
C CYS A 20 8.69 -12.19 -21.61
N ASN A 21 8.45 -10.96 -22.02
CA ASN A 21 9.21 -9.80 -21.63
C ASN A 21 9.15 -9.63 -20.08
N GLU A 22 9.73 -10.53 -19.33
CA GLU A 22 10.14 -10.28 -17.97
C GLU A 22 11.29 -9.27 -18.06
N ARG A 23 10.91 -7.98 -17.98
CA ARG A 23 11.92 -6.96 -17.76
C ARG A 23 12.67 -7.34 -16.50
N PRO A 24 14.03 -7.32 -16.50
CA PRO A 24 14.80 -7.71 -15.34
C PRO A 24 14.27 -6.91 -14.13
N ALA A 25 13.92 -7.64 -13.08
CA ALA A 25 13.60 -7.01 -11.80
C ALA A 25 14.78 -6.12 -11.43
N VAL A 26 14.50 -4.92 -10.90
CA VAL A 26 15.53 -4.05 -10.37
C VAL A 26 16.26 -4.84 -9.30
N VAL A 27 17.49 -5.27 -9.59
CA VAL A 27 18.32 -5.99 -8.63
C VAL A 27 18.77 -4.97 -7.59
N ARG A 28 18.28 -5.11 -6.38
CA ARG A 28 18.71 -4.30 -5.24
C ARG A 28 19.62 -5.14 -4.36
N ASP A 29 20.66 -4.50 -3.84
CA ASP A 29 21.51 -5.14 -2.85
C ASP A 29 20.71 -5.46 -1.59
N THR A 30 20.88 -6.67 -1.10
CA THR A 30 20.30 -7.10 0.17
C THR A 30 20.95 -6.30 1.31
N ILE A 31 20.14 -5.63 2.12
CA ILE A 31 20.64 -4.84 3.24
C ILE A 31 21.32 -5.72 4.31
N PRO A 32 22.26 -5.16 5.07
CA PRO A 32 22.97 -5.89 6.13
C PRO A 32 22.01 -6.54 7.13
N TYR A 33 20.95 -5.84 7.51
CA TYR A 33 19.95 -6.33 8.46
C TYR A 33 19.28 -7.65 8.00
N VAL A 34 18.87 -7.74 6.73
CA VAL A 34 18.30 -8.98 6.17
C VAL A 34 19.32 -10.12 6.21
N LYS A 35 20.60 -9.83 5.88
CA LYS A 35 21.68 -10.82 5.95
C LYS A 35 21.93 -11.30 7.38
N GLN A 36 21.88 -10.38 8.35
CA GLN A 36 22.04 -10.70 9.77
C GLN A 36 20.88 -11.57 10.27
N LEU A 37 19.63 -11.21 9.96
CA LEU A 37 18.46 -12.02 10.31
C LEU A 37 18.54 -13.43 9.67
N ALA A 38 18.95 -13.53 8.41
CA ALA A 38 19.06 -14.81 7.73
C ALA A 38 20.16 -15.70 8.29
N ALA A 39 21.20 -15.14 8.92
CA ALA A 39 22.27 -15.87 9.59
C ALA A 39 21.87 -16.33 11.02
N ASP A 40 20.86 -15.71 11.63
CA ASP A 40 20.37 -16.06 12.96
C ASP A 40 19.39 -17.24 12.89
N THR A 41 19.84 -18.43 13.27
CA THR A 41 19.01 -19.65 13.26
C THR A 41 18.11 -19.78 14.51
N THR A 42 18.24 -18.91 15.50
CA THR A 42 17.57 -19.03 16.82
C THR A 42 16.48 -17.99 17.05
N GLY A 43 16.64 -16.78 16.53
CA GLY A 43 15.77 -15.64 16.78
C GLY A 43 14.67 -15.43 15.73
N SER A 44 14.58 -14.21 15.26
CA SER A 44 13.54 -13.73 14.32
C SER A 44 13.51 -14.48 12.98
N PHE A 45 14.66 -14.95 12.48
CA PHE A 45 14.72 -15.76 11.25
C PHE A 45 14.04 -17.12 11.42
N ARG A 46 14.10 -17.73 12.60
CA ARG A 46 13.36 -18.96 12.90
C ARG A 46 11.86 -18.76 12.74
N LEU A 47 11.32 -17.59 13.14
CA LEU A 47 9.92 -17.26 12.93
C LEU A 47 9.56 -17.27 11.46
N VAL A 48 10.37 -16.62 10.62
CA VAL A 48 10.19 -16.58 9.16
C VAL A 48 10.38 -17.98 8.56
N HIS A 49 11.41 -18.72 8.98
CA HIS A 49 11.68 -20.08 8.48
C HIS A 49 10.56 -21.07 8.83
N THR A 50 9.94 -20.94 10.00
CA THR A 50 8.80 -21.75 10.42
C THR A 50 7.46 -21.22 9.93
N TYR A 51 7.46 -20.04 9.32
CA TYR A 51 6.27 -19.45 8.75
C TYR A 51 5.70 -20.37 7.67
N ARG A 52 4.45 -20.69 7.80
CA ARG A 52 3.64 -21.25 6.74
C ARG A 52 2.50 -20.27 6.54
N THR A 53 2.21 -19.94 5.31
CA THR A 53 1.01 -19.15 5.03
C THR A 53 -0.11 -19.71 5.90
N ALA A 54 -0.64 -18.89 6.81
CA ALA A 54 -1.54 -19.36 7.86
C ALA A 54 -2.89 -19.88 7.32
N GLY A 55 -2.97 -20.07 6.01
CA GLY A 55 -4.18 -20.45 5.29
C GLY A 55 -5.28 -19.42 5.53
N THR A 56 -6.51 -19.86 5.53
CA THR A 56 -7.68 -19.00 5.72
C THR A 56 -7.76 -18.38 7.13
N LYS A 57 -7.17 -19.02 8.14
CA LYS A 57 -7.24 -18.59 9.55
C LYS A 57 -6.19 -17.57 10.00
N GLY A 58 -5.29 -17.16 9.11
CA GLY A 58 -4.33 -16.12 9.41
C GLY A 58 -4.97 -14.73 9.49
N SER A 59 -4.32 -13.80 10.20
CA SER A 59 -4.74 -12.40 10.19
C SER A 59 -4.24 -11.67 8.93
N ILE A 60 -4.81 -10.51 8.68
CA ILE A 60 -4.32 -9.55 7.69
C ILE A 60 -3.57 -8.47 8.47
N ALA A 61 -2.25 -8.40 8.32
CA ALA A 61 -1.45 -7.39 8.99
C ALA A 61 -1.41 -6.11 8.16
N VAL A 62 -1.89 -5.01 8.73
CA VAL A 62 -1.74 -3.67 8.17
C VAL A 62 -0.58 -2.99 8.91
N ILE A 63 0.46 -2.64 8.17
CA ILE A 63 1.71 -2.10 8.70
C ILE A 63 1.92 -0.70 8.16
N GLY A 64 2.06 0.30 9.02
CA GLY A 64 2.28 1.67 8.57
C GLY A 64 2.32 2.69 9.70
N GLU A 65 2.34 3.94 9.29
CA GLU A 65 2.17 5.07 10.21
C GLU A 65 0.77 5.05 10.82
N PRO A 66 0.59 5.52 12.06
CA PRO A 66 -0.66 5.37 12.80
C PRO A 66 -1.89 5.85 12.05
N GLU A 67 -1.82 7.04 11.48
CA GLU A 67 -2.97 7.65 10.80
C GLU A 67 -3.39 6.86 9.56
N ALA A 68 -2.44 6.50 8.69
CA ALA A 68 -2.69 5.71 7.48
C ALA A 68 -3.23 4.31 7.83
N ALA A 69 -2.65 3.65 8.83
CA ALA A 69 -3.04 2.32 9.25
C ALA A 69 -4.46 2.29 9.84
N VAL A 70 -4.82 3.28 10.66
CA VAL A 70 -6.16 3.41 11.26
C VAL A 70 -7.22 3.75 10.20
N GLN A 71 -6.92 4.66 9.27
CA GLN A 71 -7.84 5.00 8.18
C GLN A 71 -8.13 3.77 7.29
N LEU A 72 -7.08 3.03 6.94
CA LEU A 72 -7.26 1.80 6.17
C LEU A 72 -8.06 0.75 6.95
N ALA A 73 -7.78 0.58 8.25
CA ALA A 73 -8.55 -0.33 9.11
C ALA A 73 -10.05 0.00 9.11
N SER A 74 -10.39 1.28 9.26
CA SER A 74 -11.78 1.73 9.23
C SER A 74 -12.47 1.40 7.90
N ALA A 75 -11.78 1.61 6.78
CA ALA A 75 -12.31 1.27 5.45
C ALA A 75 -12.49 -0.25 5.27
N LEU A 76 -11.53 -1.05 5.73
CA LEU A 76 -11.62 -2.52 5.65
C LEU A 76 -12.78 -3.08 6.47
N LEU A 77 -13.01 -2.51 7.67
CA LEU A 77 -14.12 -2.94 8.53
C LEU A 77 -15.50 -2.59 7.97
N SER A 78 -15.61 -1.49 7.23
CA SER A 78 -16.87 -0.98 6.68
C SER A 78 -17.07 -1.29 5.19
N ALA A 79 -16.14 -2.01 4.55
CA ALA A 79 -16.23 -2.34 3.14
C ALA A 79 -17.46 -3.21 2.86
N ASP A 80 -18.29 -2.75 1.92
CA ASP A 80 -19.49 -3.44 1.40
C ASP A 80 -19.62 -3.03 -0.07
N MET A 81 -18.70 -3.53 -0.90
CA MET A 81 -18.62 -3.22 -2.33
C MET A 81 -19.09 -4.38 -3.19
N VAL A 82 -19.10 -5.58 -2.65
CA VAL A 82 -19.30 -6.82 -3.37
C VAL A 82 -20.36 -7.66 -2.66
N ASP A 83 -21.26 -8.22 -3.43
CA ASP A 83 -22.20 -9.23 -2.92
C ASP A 83 -21.41 -10.49 -2.51
N ASN A 84 -21.46 -10.80 -1.22
CA ASN A 84 -20.72 -11.91 -0.62
C ASN A 84 -21.20 -13.30 -1.12
N ILE A 85 -22.37 -13.37 -1.75
CA ILE A 85 -22.97 -14.61 -2.25
C ILE A 85 -22.51 -14.87 -3.70
N ASP A 86 -22.71 -13.90 -4.59
CA ASP A 86 -22.45 -14.11 -6.02
C ASP A 86 -21.18 -13.41 -6.53
N GLY A 87 -20.59 -12.52 -5.71
CA GLY A 87 -19.35 -11.81 -6.00
C GLY A 87 -19.50 -10.70 -7.04
N ARG A 88 -20.72 -10.23 -7.30
CA ARG A 88 -20.97 -9.06 -8.13
C ARG A 88 -20.59 -7.78 -7.38
N ILE A 89 -20.24 -6.75 -8.15
CA ILE A 89 -19.98 -5.42 -7.58
C ILE A 89 -21.35 -4.79 -7.26
N ALA A 90 -21.86 -5.10 -6.07
CA ALA A 90 -23.10 -4.55 -5.54
C ALA A 90 -23.10 -4.72 -4.01
N PRO A 91 -23.34 -3.66 -3.24
CA PRO A 91 -23.47 -3.77 -1.78
C PRO A 91 -24.63 -4.71 -1.40
N ASP A 92 -24.39 -5.61 -0.45
CA ASP A 92 -25.40 -6.54 0.08
C ASP A 92 -25.70 -6.32 1.57
N ARG A 93 -25.11 -5.31 2.19
CA ARG A 93 -25.16 -4.92 3.61
C ARG A 93 -24.42 -5.87 4.55
N LEU A 94 -23.62 -6.77 4.01
CA LEU A 94 -22.70 -7.60 4.78
C LEU A 94 -21.27 -7.09 4.53
N PRO A 95 -20.42 -7.03 5.55
CA PRO A 95 -19.02 -6.62 5.33
C PRO A 95 -18.31 -7.56 4.36
N ASP A 96 -17.64 -7.03 3.36
CA ASP A 96 -16.84 -7.79 2.37
C ASP A 96 -15.80 -8.72 3.01
N PHE A 97 -15.33 -8.37 4.20
CA PHE A 97 -14.32 -9.11 4.95
C PHE A 97 -14.92 -9.83 6.16
N ALA A 98 -16.16 -10.29 6.07
CA ALA A 98 -16.80 -11.06 7.14
C ALA A 98 -15.91 -12.22 7.60
N GLY A 99 -15.74 -12.35 8.93
CA GLY A 99 -14.90 -13.37 9.57
C GLY A 99 -13.40 -13.10 9.56
N GLU A 100 -12.90 -12.09 8.82
CA GLU A 100 -11.49 -11.75 8.80
C GLU A 100 -11.03 -11.07 10.10
N THR A 101 -9.75 -11.26 10.43
CA THR A 101 -9.09 -10.56 11.53
C THR A 101 -8.01 -9.65 10.97
N PHE A 102 -8.07 -8.38 11.34
CA PHE A 102 -7.07 -7.38 11.00
C PHE A 102 -6.18 -7.08 12.21
N ASP A 103 -4.89 -7.28 12.07
CA ASP A 103 -3.88 -6.84 13.03
C ASP A 103 -3.23 -5.55 12.50
N ILE A 104 -3.53 -4.44 13.14
CA ILE A 104 -3.06 -3.11 12.74
C ILE A 104 -1.79 -2.80 13.52
N LEU A 105 -0.65 -2.86 12.86
CA LEU A 105 0.65 -2.57 13.45
C LEU A 105 1.06 -1.13 13.11
N MET A 106 0.89 -0.25 14.09
CA MET A 106 1.23 1.16 14.01
C MET A 106 2.68 1.38 14.45
N ASP A 107 3.50 1.91 13.56
CA ASP A 107 4.90 2.21 13.86
C ASP A 107 5.06 3.67 14.29
N LEU A 108 4.67 3.96 15.54
CA LEU A 108 4.85 5.29 16.12
C LEU A 108 6.31 5.68 16.29
N TYR A 109 7.17 4.70 16.56
CA TYR A 109 8.59 4.95 16.88
C TYR A 109 9.35 5.54 15.69
N ASN A 110 9.06 5.09 14.47
CA ASN A 110 9.77 5.51 13.27
C ASN A 110 8.97 6.51 12.41
N ALA A 111 7.75 6.84 12.78
CA ALA A 111 6.96 7.87 12.10
C ALA A 111 7.53 9.27 12.35
N PRO A 112 7.47 10.20 11.39
CA PRO A 112 6.99 9.99 10.02
C PRO A 112 8.07 9.39 9.09
N TYR A 113 7.69 8.40 8.32
CA TYR A 113 8.60 7.65 7.43
C TYR A 113 9.30 8.51 6.37
N ILE A 114 8.69 9.63 5.98
CA ILE A 114 9.29 10.57 5.03
C ILE A 114 10.63 11.14 5.55
N ARG A 115 10.73 11.40 6.85
CA ARG A 115 12.00 11.87 7.45
C ARG A 115 13.05 10.76 7.41
N LEU A 116 12.63 9.54 7.70
CA LEU A 116 13.53 8.39 7.68
C LEU A 116 13.99 8.08 6.24
N ALA A 117 13.09 8.12 5.26
CA ALA A 117 13.43 7.95 3.85
C ALA A 117 14.44 8.99 3.36
N ALA A 118 14.29 10.25 3.78
CA ALA A 118 15.19 11.34 3.39
C ALA A 118 16.58 11.22 4.05
N SER A 119 16.65 10.79 5.31
CA SER A 119 17.91 10.71 6.08
C SER A 119 18.62 9.38 5.95
N SER A 120 17.91 8.28 5.92
CA SER A 120 18.45 6.91 5.91
C SER A 120 17.49 5.93 5.24
N PRO A 121 17.49 5.82 3.90
CA PRO A 121 16.64 4.87 3.18
C PRO A 121 16.82 3.42 3.65
N ASP A 122 18.03 3.01 4.02
CA ASP A 122 18.29 1.66 4.53
C ASP A 122 17.64 1.41 5.88
N SER A 123 17.57 2.41 6.76
CA SER A 123 16.83 2.29 8.02
C SER A 123 15.33 2.08 7.79
N LEU A 124 14.74 2.73 6.79
CA LEU A 124 13.34 2.49 6.42
C LEU A 124 13.11 1.06 5.90
N ARG A 125 14.08 0.52 5.16
CA ARG A 125 14.07 -0.88 4.70
C ARG A 125 14.12 -1.86 5.89
N GLU A 126 14.98 -1.59 6.88
CA GLU A 126 15.05 -2.36 8.12
C GLU A 126 13.74 -2.33 8.90
N VAL A 127 13.12 -1.14 9.02
CA VAL A 127 11.81 -0.96 9.66
C VAL A 127 10.74 -1.84 9.02
N ALA A 128 10.67 -1.85 7.69
CA ALA A 128 9.70 -2.67 6.98
C ALA A 128 9.90 -4.17 7.24
N VAL A 129 11.14 -4.64 7.22
CA VAL A 129 11.49 -6.04 7.49
C VAL A 129 11.16 -6.42 8.94
N ARG A 130 11.54 -5.59 9.90
CA ARG A 130 11.27 -5.81 11.32
C ARG A 130 9.77 -5.91 11.60
N ASN A 131 8.99 -4.97 11.08
CA ASN A 131 7.54 -4.96 11.27
C ASN A 131 6.86 -6.16 10.59
N ALA A 132 7.37 -6.64 9.46
CA ALA A 132 6.89 -7.87 8.83
C ALA A 132 7.20 -9.11 9.69
N VAL A 133 8.38 -9.17 10.32
CA VAL A 133 8.74 -10.26 11.25
C VAL A 133 7.83 -10.23 12.49
N ILE A 134 7.57 -9.05 13.05
CA ILE A 134 6.60 -8.87 14.16
C ILE A 134 5.21 -9.38 13.75
N ALA A 135 4.79 -9.14 12.52
CA ALA A 135 3.48 -9.58 12.03
C ALA A 135 3.35 -11.11 11.94
N VAL A 136 4.44 -11.84 11.67
CA VAL A 136 4.41 -13.32 11.65
C VAL A 136 4.62 -13.96 13.02
N ASP A 137 4.98 -13.21 14.04
CA ASP A 137 5.00 -13.75 15.39
C ASP A 137 3.58 -14.00 15.90
N SER A 138 3.44 -14.96 16.78
CA SER A 138 2.19 -15.27 17.50
C SER A 138 2.11 -14.64 18.88
N VAL A 139 3.08 -13.79 19.22
CA VAL A 139 3.19 -13.12 20.52
C VAL A 139 2.99 -11.63 20.35
N ALA A 140 2.23 -11.06 21.26
CA ALA A 140 2.11 -9.64 21.54
C ALA A 140 2.26 -9.40 23.04
N PHE A 141 2.20 -8.16 23.47
CA PHE A 141 2.31 -7.77 24.87
C PHE A 141 1.23 -6.75 25.20
N SER A 142 0.82 -6.66 26.46
CA SER A 142 0.06 -5.52 26.97
C SER A 142 0.97 -4.42 27.55
N ASN A 143 2.25 -4.73 27.74
CA ASN A 143 3.29 -3.79 28.19
C ASN A 143 4.66 -4.32 27.73
N ALA A 144 5.41 -3.52 26.96
CA ALA A 144 6.72 -3.91 26.43
C ALA A 144 7.76 -4.20 27.54
N SER A 145 7.68 -3.49 28.66
CA SER A 145 8.62 -3.63 29.77
C SER A 145 8.32 -4.78 30.73
N ASP A 146 7.19 -5.50 30.53
CA ASP A 146 6.84 -6.67 31.36
C ASP A 146 6.80 -7.95 30.55
N PRO A 147 7.82 -8.83 30.63
CA PRO A 147 7.83 -10.10 29.91
C PRO A 147 6.67 -11.05 30.24
N ARG A 148 5.97 -10.82 31.37
CA ARG A 148 4.81 -11.61 31.80
C ARG A 148 3.51 -11.14 31.14
N SER A 149 3.50 -9.96 30.51
CA SER A 149 2.33 -9.37 29.87
C SER A 149 2.04 -9.95 28.47
N ARG A 150 2.54 -11.15 28.18
CA ARG A 150 2.40 -11.82 26.88
C ARG A 150 0.95 -12.12 26.53
N LEU A 151 0.60 -11.78 25.32
CA LEU A 151 -0.70 -12.06 24.69
C LEU A 151 -0.50 -12.98 23.48
N THR A 152 -1.53 -13.72 23.12
CA THR A 152 -1.52 -14.52 21.91
C THR A 152 -2.10 -13.72 20.75
N LYS A 153 -1.34 -13.62 19.67
CA LYS A 153 -1.70 -12.96 18.43
C LYS A 153 -1.78 -13.99 17.30
N THR A 154 -2.63 -13.76 16.30
CA THR A 154 -2.70 -14.58 15.09
C THR A 154 -1.55 -14.22 14.16
N ARG A 155 -0.94 -15.20 13.51
CA ARG A 155 0.09 -14.97 12.48
C ARG A 155 -0.53 -14.40 11.22
N ALA A 156 0.10 -13.43 10.62
CA ALA A 156 -0.37 -12.83 9.38
C ALA A 156 -0.37 -13.81 8.21
N LYS A 157 -1.42 -13.81 7.40
CA LYS A 157 -1.49 -14.49 6.09
C LYS A 157 -1.21 -13.55 4.93
N VAL A 158 -1.48 -12.26 5.12
CA VAL A 158 -1.24 -11.18 4.14
C VAL A 158 -0.64 -9.98 4.88
N PHE A 159 0.29 -9.31 4.23
CA PHE A 159 0.90 -8.06 4.69
C PHE A 159 0.41 -6.92 3.80
N VAL A 160 -0.16 -5.89 4.39
CA VAL A 160 -0.52 -4.64 3.73
C VAL A 160 0.42 -3.56 4.25
N LEU A 161 1.36 -3.13 3.43
CA LEU A 161 2.28 -2.04 3.76
C LEU A 161 1.58 -0.71 3.45
N ALA A 162 0.95 -0.11 4.47
CA ALA A 162 0.08 1.06 4.32
C ALA A 162 0.87 2.38 4.21
N ASN A 163 1.91 2.40 3.37
CA ASN A 163 2.68 3.60 3.05
C ASN A 163 3.40 3.41 1.71
N SER A 164 3.42 4.43 0.86
CA SER A 164 4.05 4.38 -0.47
C SER A 164 5.56 4.20 -0.42
N LEU A 165 6.22 4.78 0.57
CA LEU A 165 7.67 4.65 0.75
C LEU A 165 8.06 3.18 1.06
N LEU A 166 7.23 2.45 1.80
CA LEU A 166 7.45 1.03 2.05
C LEU A 166 7.27 0.17 0.79
N SER A 167 6.58 0.68 -0.23
CA SER A 167 6.36 -0.04 -1.50
C SER A 167 7.65 -0.30 -2.27
N GLU A 168 8.62 0.59 -2.14
CA GLU A 168 9.92 0.43 -2.77
C GLU A 168 10.99 -0.03 -1.78
N TYR A 169 11.08 0.63 -0.64
CA TYR A 169 12.15 0.39 0.33
C TYR A 169 11.91 -0.85 1.21
N GLY A 170 10.68 -1.31 1.37
CA GLY A 170 10.37 -2.40 2.28
C GLY A 170 9.92 -3.69 1.62
N LYS A 171 9.09 -3.60 0.59
CA LYS A 171 8.50 -4.79 -0.05
C LYS A 171 9.54 -5.79 -0.53
N PHE A 172 10.59 -5.33 -1.22
CA PHE A 172 11.63 -6.21 -1.77
C PHE A 172 12.48 -6.87 -0.69
N ASP A 173 12.74 -6.17 0.41
CA ASP A 173 13.53 -6.70 1.51
C ASP A 173 12.76 -7.73 2.31
N VAL A 174 11.46 -7.49 2.56
CA VAL A 174 10.55 -8.48 3.14
C VAL A 174 10.47 -9.72 2.26
N ASP A 175 10.20 -9.56 0.96
CA ASP A 175 10.14 -10.67 0.01
C ASP A 175 11.47 -11.44 -0.05
N THR A 176 12.61 -10.74 -0.03
CA THR A 176 13.94 -11.34 -0.02
C THR A 176 14.16 -12.19 1.23
N LEU A 177 13.83 -11.66 2.43
CA LEU A 177 13.97 -12.41 3.68
C LEU A 177 13.14 -13.71 3.66
N PHE A 178 11.89 -13.62 3.22
CA PHE A 178 11.01 -14.80 3.15
C PHE A 178 11.52 -15.81 2.13
N LYS A 179 12.00 -15.38 0.96
CA LYS A 179 12.61 -16.27 -0.05
C LYS A 179 13.87 -16.94 0.47
N MET A 180 14.73 -16.25 1.20
CA MET A 180 15.90 -16.85 1.85
C MET A 180 15.52 -17.94 2.84
N ALA A 181 14.36 -17.81 3.49
CA ALA A 181 13.79 -18.84 4.37
C ALA A 181 13.02 -19.96 3.60
N GLY A 182 12.98 -19.93 2.26
CA GLY A 182 12.19 -20.85 1.46
C GLY A 182 10.68 -20.65 1.60
N ARG A 183 10.24 -19.43 1.84
CA ARG A 183 8.85 -19.03 2.07
C ARG A 183 8.40 -17.97 1.08
N GLU A 184 7.08 -17.78 0.95
CA GLU A 184 6.46 -16.73 0.16
C GLU A 184 5.71 -15.78 1.10
N ALA A 185 5.96 -14.49 0.97
CA ALA A 185 5.19 -13.44 1.61
C ALA A 185 4.16 -12.87 0.61
N ILE A 186 2.92 -12.75 1.03
CA ILE A 186 1.88 -12.10 0.22
C ILE A 186 1.80 -10.65 0.67
N ILE A 187 2.26 -9.73 -0.16
CA ILE A 187 2.45 -8.33 0.19
C ILE A 187 1.64 -7.43 -0.76
N LEU A 188 0.81 -6.58 -0.20
CA LEU A 188 0.10 -5.50 -0.89
C LEU A 188 0.69 -4.15 -0.53
N THR A 189 0.71 -3.24 -1.50
CA THR A 189 1.18 -1.86 -1.32
C THR A 189 0.24 -0.86 -2.00
N PRO A 190 0.13 0.38 -1.50
CA PRO A 190 -0.74 1.40 -2.08
C PRO A 190 -0.33 1.76 -3.51
N VAL A 191 0.97 1.85 -3.79
CA VAL A 191 1.50 2.17 -5.12
C VAL A 191 0.99 1.18 -6.17
N GLU A 192 1.14 -0.12 -5.91
CA GLU A 192 0.70 -1.15 -6.85
C GLU A 192 -0.82 -1.20 -6.95
N ALA A 193 -1.53 -1.08 -5.81
CA ALA A 193 -2.99 -1.11 -5.78
C ALA A 193 -3.60 0.02 -6.61
N MET A 194 -3.11 1.26 -6.45
CA MET A 194 -3.62 2.42 -7.18
C MET A 194 -3.29 2.36 -8.68
N LEU A 195 -2.08 1.97 -9.07
CA LEU A 195 -1.72 1.81 -10.48
C LEU A 195 -2.55 0.73 -11.17
N LEU A 196 -2.77 -0.40 -10.51
CA LEU A 196 -3.61 -1.47 -11.02
C LEU A 196 -5.08 -1.06 -11.09
N GLU A 197 -5.56 -0.24 -10.15
CA GLU A 197 -6.91 0.30 -10.18
C GLU A 197 -7.10 1.27 -11.34
N ALA A 198 -6.15 2.19 -11.57
CA ALA A 198 -6.16 3.08 -12.72
C ALA A 198 -6.20 2.30 -14.06
N ARG A 199 -5.37 1.25 -14.16
CA ARG A 199 -5.39 0.36 -15.34
C ARG A 199 -6.74 -0.34 -15.54
N ARG A 200 -7.35 -0.87 -14.47
CA ARG A 200 -8.67 -1.52 -14.54
C ARG A 200 -9.76 -0.55 -14.93
N SER A 201 -9.66 0.69 -14.48
CA SER A 201 -10.58 1.77 -14.85
C SER A 201 -10.37 2.29 -16.27
N GLY A 202 -9.43 1.73 -17.04
CA GLY A 202 -9.15 2.10 -18.42
C GLY A 202 -8.38 3.40 -18.58
N CYS A 203 -7.78 3.94 -17.52
CA CYS A 203 -6.98 5.16 -17.57
C CYS A 203 -5.75 4.95 -18.47
N LYS A 204 -5.47 5.93 -19.32
CA LYS A 204 -4.32 5.97 -20.23
C LYS A 204 -3.26 6.95 -19.75
N SER A 205 -3.68 8.03 -19.11
CA SER A 205 -2.81 9.07 -18.59
C SER A 205 -3.21 9.43 -17.17
N VAL A 206 -2.25 9.33 -16.23
CA VAL A 206 -2.48 9.62 -14.83
C VAL A 206 -1.37 10.52 -14.26
N ALA A 207 -1.75 11.43 -13.38
CA ALA A 207 -0.82 12.10 -12.49
C ALA A 207 -0.79 11.35 -11.15
N VAL A 208 0.38 11.20 -10.58
CA VAL A 208 0.55 10.73 -9.20
C VAL A 208 0.92 11.93 -8.36
N TRP A 209 0.06 12.31 -7.46
CA TRP A 209 0.32 13.39 -6.53
C TRP A 209 0.88 12.83 -5.23
N ALA A 210 2.22 12.87 -5.14
CA ALA A 210 2.98 12.19 -4.10
C ALA A 210 4.18 13.03 -3.64
N PRO A 211 4.74 12.77 -2.45
CA PRO A 211 6.03 13.30 -2.03
C PRO A 211 7.16 12.93 -3.01
N ALA A 212 8.18 13.77 -3.07
CA ALA A 212 9.31 13.53 -3.96
C ALA A 212 10.03 12.20 -3.66
N GLU A 213 10.09 11.81 -2.42
CA GLU A 213 10.69 10.58 -1.92
C GLU A 213 9.99 9.31 -2.41
N ALA A 214 8.69 9.40 -2.71
CA ALA A 214 7.90 8.28 -3.25
C ALA A 214 7.98 8.17 -4.78
N ARG A 215 8.58 9.14 -5.48
CA ARG A 215 8.65 9.20 -6.95
C ARG A 215 9.15 7.90 -7.56
N SER A 216 10.29 7.40 -7.09
CA SER A 216 10.91 6.19 -7.64
C SER A 216 10.01 4.95 -7.48
N ALA A 217 9.27 4.85 -6.37
CA ALA A 217 8.33 3.76 -6.14
C ALA A 217 7.25 3.70 -7.23
N TYR A 218 6.64 4.85 -7.53
CA TYR A 218 5.61 4.94 -8.58
C TYR A 218 6.17 4.72 -9.97
N GLU A 219 7.29 5.35 -10.32
CA GLU A 219 7.89 5.21 -11.65
C GLU A 219 8.34 3.77 -11.94
N ASN A 220 8.95 3.10 -10.95
CA ASN A 220 9.40 1.71 -11.10
C ASN A 220 8.20 0.74 -11.16
N ALA A 221 7.19 0.94 -10.32
CA ALA A 221 5.98 0.15 -10.36
C ALA A 221 5.20 0.36 -11.67
N ALA A 222 5.08 1.59 -12.16
CA ALA A 222 4.41 1.91 -13.42
C ALA A 222 5.08 1.23 -14.61
N LYS A 223 6.40 1.30 -14.71
CA LYS A 223 7.17 0.60 -15.78
C LYS A 223 6.90 -0.90 -15.79
N ARG A 224 6.72 -1.50 -14.63
CA ARG A 224 6.50 -2.95 -14.47
C ARG A 224 5.05 -3.36 -14.67
N LEU A 225 4.11 -2.64 -14.06
CA LEU A 225 2.70 -3.06 -13.97
C LEU A 225 1.80 -2.46 -15.03
N THR A 226 2.13 -1.24 -15.46
CA THR A 226 1.29 -0.44 -16.37
C THR A 226 2.09 0.22 -17.50
N PRO A 227 2.91 -0.55 -18.25
CA PRO A 227 3.86 0.02 -19.23
C PRO A 227 3.21 0.77 -20.38
N GLN A 228 1.88 0.61 -20.56
CA GLN A 228 1.11 1.31 -21.61
C GLN A 228 0.42 2.57 -21.09
N MET A 229 0.49 2.85 -19.78
CA MET A 229 -0.13 4.01 -19.16
C MET A 229 0.91 5.11 -19.00
N ASP A 230 0.59 6.33 -19.41
CA ASP A 230 1.43 7.50 -19.15
C ASP A 230 1.26 7.93 -17.70
N VAL A 231 2.32 7.75 -16.91
CA VAL A 231 2.33 8.05 -15.47
C VAL A 231 3.30 9.19 -15.22
N THR A 232 2.78 10.30 -14.69
CA THR A 232 3.57 11.49 -14.37
C THR A 232 3.50 11.75 -12.86
N VAL A 233 4.64 11.66 -12.16
CA VAL A 233 4.68 11.97 -10.73
C VAL A 233 4.87 13.46 -10.51
N VAL A 234 3.95 14.06 -9.76
CA VAL A 234 3.92 15.47 -9.41
C VAL A 234 4.02 15.61 -7.90
N SER A 235 4.99 16.38 -7.45
CA SER A 235 5.15 16.72 -6.02
C SER A 235 4.90 18.21 -5.84
N THR A 236 4.09 18.55 -4.84
CA THR A 236 3.82 19.94 -4.48
C THR A 236 4.45 20.27 -3.13
N THR A 237 4.86 21.50 -2.95
CA THR A 237 5.37 22.02 -1.67
C THR A 237 4.28 22.75 -0.87
N GLY A 238 3.02 22.38 -1.10
CA GLY A 238 1.85 23.11 -0.57
C GLY A 238 1.78 23.11 0.96
N ASN A 239 1.21 24.16 1.46
CA ASN A 239 1.01 24.51 2.87
C ASN A 239 -0.20 23.81 3.53
N GLY A 240 -0.52 22.59 3.12
CA GLY A 240 -1.56 21.76 3.75
C GLY A 240 -3.01 22.08 3.37
N ILE A 241 -3.28 23.16 2.60
CA ILE A 241 -4.63 23.46 2.11
C ILE A 241 -4.89 22.74 0.80
N LEU A 242 -5.84 21.81 0.80
CA LEU A 242 -6.01 20.82 -0.26
C LEU A 242 -6.37 21.42 -1.63
N ARG A 243 -7.31 22.40 -1.65
CA ARG A 243 -7.77 23.01 -2.91
C ARG A 243 -6.70 23.78 -3.67
N PRO A 244 -5.96 24.74 -3.05
CA PRO A 244 -4.84 25.39 -3.71
C PRO A 244 -3.76 24.40 -4.14
N ALA A 245 -3.43 23.42 -3.30
CA ALA A 245 -2.43 22.41 -3.61
C ALA A 245 -2.82 21.54 -4.83
N PHE A 246 -4.12 21.25 -5.02
CA PHE A 246 -4.59 20.56 -6.22
C PHE A 246 -4.42 21.43 -7.47
N ARG A 247 -4.70 22.73 -7.41
CA ARG A 247 -4.45 23.67 -8.51
C ARG A 247 -2.97 23.78 -8.85
N ASP A 248 -2.12 23.84 -7.83
CA ASP A 248 -0.66 23.84 -8.01
C ASP A 248 -0.18 22.55 -8.70
N MET A 249 -0.71 21.41 -8.28
CA MET A 249 -0.44 20.12 -8.92
C MET A 249 -0.83 20.14 -10.41
N LEU A 250 -2.03 20.64 -10.75
CA LEU A 250 -2.47 20.78 -12.15
C LEU A 250 -1.58 21.74 -12.95
N GLY A 251 -1.13 22.84 -12.33
CA GLY A 251 -0.19 23.79 -12.93
C GLY A 251 1.16 23.15 -13.25
N ILE A 252 1.71 22.38 -12.31
CA ILE A 252 2.96 21.63 -12.51
C ILE A 252 2.77 20.56 -13.60
N TYR A 253 1.69 19.77 -13.53
CA TYR A 253 1.40 18.76 -14.56
C TYR A 253 1.34 19.38 -15.94
N ARG A 254 0.62 20.49 -16.11
CA ARG A 254 0.51 21.20 -17.37
C ARG A 254 1.88 21.68 -17.88
N SER A 255 2.75 22.11 -17.00
CA SER A 255 4.11 22.51 -17.36
C SER A 255 4.94 21.34 -17.87
N LEU A 256 4.78 20.17 -17.27
CA LEU A 256 5.45 18.93 -17.70
C LEU A 256 4.84 18.33 -18.96
N LYS A 257 3.53 18.49 -19.17
CA LYS A 257 2.74 17.91 -20.24
C LYS A 257 1.81 18.97 -20.87
N PRO A 258 2.32 19.92 -21.67
CA PRO A 258 1.54 21.05 -22.18
C PRO A 258 0.28 20.66 -22.99
N ASN A 259 0.31 19.52 -23.65
CA ASN A 259 -0.81 18.94 -24.42
C ASN A 259 -1.36 17.66 -23.79
N GLY A 260 -1.01 17.38 -22.53
CA GLY A 260 -1.45 16.20 -21.82
C GLY A 260 -2.90 16.32 -21.36
N SER A 261 -3.56 15.17 -21.25
CA SER A 261 -4.85 15.04 -20.57
C SER A 261 -4.71 14.09 -19.39
N LEU A 262 -5.59 14.21 -18.41
CA LEU A 262 -5.63 13.37 -17.21
C LEU A 262 -6.93 12.59 -17.14
N ASP A 263 -6.82 11.27 -17.05
CA ASP A 263 -7.93 10.38 -16.75
C ASP A 263 -8.11 10.21 -15.24
N ALA A 264 -7.00 10.28 -14.48
CA ALA A 264 -7.06 10.23 -13.02
C ALA A 264 -5.87 10.93 -12.36
N VAL A 265 -6.10 11.30 -11.09
CA VAL A 265 -5.04 11.63 -10.14
C VAL A 265 -5.00 10.54 -9.07
N LEU A 266 -3.84 9.92 -8.92
CA LEU A 266 -3.56 9.00 -7.83
C LEU A 266 -3.07 9.82 -6.64
N LEU A 267 -3.81 9.76 -5.53
CA LEU A 267 -3.51 10.52 -4.32
C LEU A 267 -2.64 9.68 -3.39
N ASP A 268 -1.41 10.11 -3.14
CA ASP A 268 -0.56 9.44 -2.15
C ASP A 268 -0.84 9.97 -0.73
N SER A 269 -2.10 9.84 -0.32
CA SER A 269 -2.58 10.27 0.99
C SER A 269 -3.77 9.41 1.42
N PHE A 270 -3.71 8.91 2.64
CA PHE A 270 -4.83 8.18 3.28
C PHE A 270 -5.88 9.11 3.89
N THR A 271 -5.60 10.41 3.99
CA THR A 271 -6.42 11.39 4.72
C THR A 271 -6.94 12.53 3.86
N ALA A 272 -6.59 12.56 2.57
CA ALA A 272 -7.08 13.58 1.66
C ALA A 272 -8.61 13.51 1.50
N SER A 273 -9.29 14.64 1.68
CA SER A 273 -10.74 14.74 1.50
C SER A 273 -11.13 14.65 0.02
N LEU A 274 -11.67 13.52 -0.40
CA LEU A 274 -12.22 13.36 -1.75
C LEU A 274 -13.41 14.30 -2.00
N GLU A 275 -14.19 14.61 -0.97
CA GLU A 275 -15.30 15.57 -1.06
C GLU A 275 -14.77 16.96 -1.45
N GLU A 276 -13.73 17.42 -0.76
CA GLU A 276 -13.11 18.71 -1.02
C GLU A 276 -12.48 18.77 -2.42
N LEU A 277 -11.79 17.71 -2.85
CA LEU A 277 -11.20 17.60 -4.17
C LEU A 277 -12.24 17.54 -5.28
N ASN A 278 -13.32 16.79 -5.09
CA ASN A 278 -14.42 16.76 -6.06
C ASN A 278 -15.14 18.10 -6.15
N ALA A 279 -15.36 18.80 -5.03
CA ALA A 279 -15.92 20.14 -5.06
C ALA A 279 -15.04 21.13 -5.81
N GLU A 280 -13.71 21.02 -5.68
CA GLU A 280 -12.76 21.85 -6.45
C GLU A 280 -12.75 21.49 -7.94
N LYS A 281 -12.81 20.21 -8.27
CA LYS A 281 -12.99 19.77 -9.67
C LYS A 281 -14.25 20.36 -10.30
N GLU A 282 -15.39 20.30 -9.62
CA GLU A 282 -16.64 20.90 -10.09
C GLU A 282 -16.53 22.43 -10.22
N HIS A 283 -15.75 23.08 -9.35
CA HIS A 283 -15.47 24.51 -9.50
C HIS A 283 -14.69 24.81 -10.79
N ILE A 284 -13.65 24.03 -11.08
CA ILE A 284 -12.86 24.13 -12.31
C ILE A 284 -13.74 23.94 -13.56
N HIS A 285 -14.64 22.96 -13.55
CA HIS A 285 -15.57 22.70 -14.65
C HIS A 285 -16.53 23.85 -14.97
N ARG A 286 -16.77 24.78 -14.03
CA ARG A 286 -17.57 25.99 -14.30
C ARG A 286 -16.87 27.01 -15.18
N GLN A 287 -15.55 26.89 -15.37
CA GLN A 287 -14.72 27.70 -16.27
C GLN A 287 -14.85 29.22 -16.04
N ILE A 288 -14.90 29.65 -14.77
CA ILE A 288 -15.14 31.06 -14.39
C ILE A 288 -13.92 31.93 -14.70
N THR A 289 -12.71 31.38 -14.58
CA THR A 289 -11.46 32.09 -14.82
C THR A 289 -10.70 31.46 -16.00
N GLU A 290 -9.76 32.21 -16.59
CA GLU A 290 -8.87 31.67 -17.62
C GLU A 290 -8.06 30.47 -17.11
N GLN A 291 -7.72 30.46 -15.82
CA GLN A 291 -7.03 29.36 -15.18
C GLN A 291 -7.93 28.11 -15.09
N ASP A 292 -9.21 28.28 -14.73
CA ASP A 292 -10.18 27.18 -14.70
C ASP A 292 -10.36 26.57 -16.08
N MET A 293 -10.53 27.40 -17.12
CA MET A 293 -10.62 26.93 -18.51
C MET A 293 -9.37 26.16 -18.95
N ALA A 294 -8.19 26.60 -18.49
CA ALA A 294 -6.94 25.94 -18.79
C ALA A 294 -6.79 24.59 -18.09
N PHE A 295 -7.30 24.46 -16.87
CA PHE A 295 -7.30 23.21 -16.09
C PHE A 295 -8.41 22.26 -16.56
N ASP A 296 -9.59 22.77 -16.90
CA ASP A 296 -10.70 21.97 -17.42
C ASP A 296 -10.30 21.20 -18.71
N ARG A 297 -9.49 21.83 -19.57
CA ARG A 297 -8.97 21.19 -20.79
C ARG A 297 -8.03 20.01 -20.53
N ILE A 298 -7.43 19.94 -19.33
CA ILE A 298 -6.54 18.83 -18.95
C ILE A 298 -7.37 17.63 -18.47
N LEU A 299 -8.50 17.89 -17.78
CA LEU A 299 -9.32 16.85 -17.19
C LEU A 299 -10.20 16.19 -18.25
N THR A 300 -10.09 14.87 -18.39
CA THR A 300 -11.00 14.14 -19.30
C THR A 300 -12.43 14.09 -18.74
N PRO A 301 -13.46 13.85 -19.57
CA PRO A 301 -14.84 13.72 -19.08
C PRO A 301 -15.05 12.59 -18.06
N HIS A 302 -14.11 11.64 -18.01
CA HIS A 302 -14.14 10.50 -17.09
C HIS A 302 -13.13 10.63 -15.95
N PHE A 303 -12.57 11.84 -15.77
CA PHE A 303 -11.59 12.12 -14.73
C PHE A 303 -12.07 11.72 -13.35
N ARG A 304 -11.16 11.12 -12.57
CA ARG A 304 -11.42 10.67 -11.21
C ARG A 304 -10.19 10.78 -10.31
N PHE A 305 -10.45 10.79 -9.01
CA PHE A 305 -9.41 10.58 -8.01
C PHE A 305 -9.36 9.09 -7.65
N ILE A 306 -8.15 8.58 -7.46
CA ILE A 306 -7.89 7.22 -6.96
C ILE A 306 -7.05 7.37 -5.70
N GLU A 307 -7.61 6.95 -4.58
CA GLU A 307 -6.96 7.05 -3.27
C GLU A 307 -6.55 5.66 -2.74
N PRO A 308 -5.53 5.59 -1.86
CA PRO A 308 -4.93 4.33 -1.47
C PRO A 308 -5.88 3.42 -0.69
N THR A 309 -6.78 3.99 0.10
CA THR A 309 -7.69 3.22 0.97
C THR A 309 -8.64 2.34 0.14
N ALA A 310 -9.38 2.93 -0.80
CA ALA A 310 -10.28 2.18 -1.68
C ALA A 310 -9.52 1.23 -2.61
N ALA A 311 -8.35 1.67 -3.14
CA ALA A 311 -7.54 0.84 -4.01
C ALA A 311 -7.01 -0.40 -3.30
N LEU A 312 -6.50 -0.26 -2.06
CA LEU A 312 -6.02 -1.38 -1.23
C LEU A 312 -7.15 -2.29 -0.80
N THR A 313 -8.30 -1.75 -0.38
CA THR A 313 -9.48 -2.53 -0.01
C THR A 313 -9.93 -3.44 -1.16
N GLY A 314 -10.09 -2.88 -2.36
CA GLY A 314 -10.44 -3.66 -3.53
C GLY A 314 -9.34 -4.64 -3.98
N ALA A 315 -8.06 -4.28 -3.84
CA ALA A 315 -6.95 -5.17 -4.15
C ALA A 315 -6.88 -6.35 -3.16
N LEU A 316 -7.08 -6.10 -1.87
CA LEU A 316 -7.09 -7.13 -0.84
C LEU A 316 -8.24 -8.12 -1.05
N TYR A 317 -9.45 -7.63 -1.32
CA TYR A 317 -10.59 -8.50 -1.60
C TYR A 317 -10.31 -9.46 -2.77
N ARG A 318 -9.82 -8.92 -3.89
CA ARG A 318 -9.47 -9.73 -5.06
C ARG A 318 -8.37 -10.74 -4.76
N LEU A 319 -7.34 -10.33 -4.04
CA LEU A 319 -6.24 -11.21 -3.65
C LEU A 319 -6.72 -12.40 -2.80
N LEU A 320 -7.53 -12.12 -1.76
CA LEU A 320 -8.07 -13.17 -0.89
C LEU A 320 -8.94 -14.16 -1.67
N ARG A 321 -9.75 -13.66 -2.62
CA ARG A 321 -10.58 -14.47 -3.50
C ARG A 321 -9.75 -15.32 -4.47
N GLU A 322 -8.80 -14.71 -5.16
CA GLU A 322 -7.96 -15.39 -6.16
C GLU A 322 -7.07 -16.49 -5.53
N LYS A 323 -6.59 -16.26 -4.31
CA LYS A 323 -5.74 -17.20 -3.59
C LYS A 323 -6.51 -18.15 -2.66
N ASN A 324 -7.84 -18.07 -2.62
CA ASN A 324 -8.73 -18.84 -1.71
C ASN A 324 -8.30 -18.68 -0.24
N LEU A 325 -8.06 -17.45 0.18
CA LEU A 325 -7.57 -17.12 1.52
C LEU A 325 -8.64 -16.53 2.44
N PHE A 326 -9.87 -16.33 1.96
CA PHE A 326 -10.96 -15.91 2.83
C PHE A 326 -11.19 -16.92 3.93
N THR A 327 -11.49 -16.43 5.14
CA THR A 327 -12.02 -17.28 6.20
C THR A 327 -13.43 -17.76 5.84
N HIS A 328 -13.81 -18.91 6.40
CA HIS A 328 -15.18 -19.41 6.25
C HIS A 328 -16.02 -19.16 7.51
N ASP A 329 -15.49 -18.40 8.46
CA ASP A 329 -16.20 -18.08 9.70
C ASP A 329 -17.25 -16.99 9.42
N ILE A 330 -18.50 -17.24 9.81
CA ILE A 330 -19.58 -16.26 9.67
C ILE A 330 -19.57 -15.36 10.90
N ALA A 331 -18.81 -14.29 10.84
CA ALA A 331 -18.68 -13.31 11.92
C ALA A 331 -18.41 -11.92 11.34
N TYR A 332 -18.67 -10.87 12.12
CA TYR A 332 -18.18 -9.55 11.74
C TYR A 332 -16.64 -9.55 11.71
N PRO A 333 -16.01 -8.72 10.82
CA PRO A 333 -14.57 -8.57 10.81
C PRO A 333 -14.09 -8.05 12.18
N ALA A 334 -12.98 -8.61 12.66
CA ALA A 334 -12.37 -8.22 13.92
C ALA A 334 -11.11 -7.39 13.67
N VAL A 335 -10.83 -6.43 14.56
CA VAL A 335 -9.62 -5.61 14.49
C VAL A 335 -8.92 -5.60 15.85
N ARG A 336 -7.59 -5.69 15.80
CA ARG A 336 -6.71 -5.47 16.95
C ARG A 336 -5.66 -4.46 16.57
N TYR A 337 -5.36 -3.57 17.47
CA TYR A 337 -4.39 -2.51 17.26
C TYR A 337 -3.16 -2.76 18.10
N TYR A 338 -2.01 -2.64 17.49
CA TYR A 338 -0.71 -2.79 18.11
C TYR A 338 0.15 -1.58 17.78
N GLN A 339 0.93 -1.11 18.72
CA GLN A 339 2.04 -0.22 18.46
C GLN A 339 3.36 -0.96 18.63
N THR A 340 4.39 -0.53 17.90
CA THR A 340 5.74 -1.06 18.04
C THR A 340 6.45 -0.34 19.15
N GLU A 341 6.89 -1.05 20.19
CA GLU A 341 7.65 -0.52 21.31
C GLU A 341 8.94 -1.33 21.52
N GLU A 342 9.97 -0.67 22.05
CA GLU A 342 11.21 -1.32 22.46
C GLU A 342 11.04 -1.94 23.84
N ASN A 343 11.39 -3.22 24.01
CA ASN A 343 11.39 -3.91 25.30
C ASN A 343 12.69 -3.66 26.08
N LEU A 344 12.79 -4.23 27.27
CA LEU A 344 13.99 -4.07 28.14
C LEU A 344 15.26 -4.66 27.54
N ASP A 345 15.15 -5.57 26.59
CA ASP A 345 16.27 -6.22 25.89
C ASP A 345 16.68 -5.47 24.60
N GLY A 346 16.05 -4.34 24.30
CA GLY A 346 16.27 -3.54 23.09
C GLY A 346 15.62 -4.13 21.84
N GLU A 347 14.67 -5.07 22.00
CA GLU A 347 13.94 -5.65 20.87
C GLU A 347 12.60 -4.94 20.68
N PHE A 348 12.20 -4.75 19.42
CA PHE A 348 10.88 -4.20 19.11
C PHE A 348 9.81 -5.28 19.17
N VAL A 349 8.76 -5.00 19.94
CA VAL A 349 7.65 -5.92 20.16
C VAL A 349 6.30 -5.23 19.89
N PRO A 350 5.27 -6.00 19.48
CA PRO A 350 3.93 -5.45 19.32
C PRO A 350 3.23 -5.34 20.68
N VAL A 351 2.82 -4.14 21.06
CA VAL A 351 2.05 -3.87 22.26
C VAL A 351 0.61 -3.56 21.88
N GLU A 352 -0.33 -4.32 22.41
CA GLU A 352 -1.75 -4.12 22.15
C GLU A 352 -2.25 -2.82 22.77
N VAL A 353 -2.96 -2.02 21.99
CA VAL A 353 -3.51 -0.72 22.41
C VAL A 353 -5.02 -0.71 22.32
N SER A 354 -5.66 0.00 23.23
CA SER A 354 -7.12 0.11 23.26
C SER A 354 -7.64 1.10 22.21
N ALA A 355 -8.90 0.95 21.79
CA ALA A 355 -9.58 1.92 20.94
C ALA A 355 -9.65 3.32 21.57
N ALA A 356 -9.70 3.41 22.91
CA ALA A 356 -9.67 4.69 23.62
C ALA A 356 -8.31 5.40 23.48
N TYR A 357 -7.22 4.65 23.46
CA TYR A 357 -5.89 5.18 23.17
C TYR A 357 -5.80 5.77 21.77
N LEU A 358 -6.35 5.09 20.76
CA LEU A 358 -6.36 5.56 19.38
C LEU A 358 -7.08 6.90 19.24
N SER A 359 -8.26 7.05 19.87
CA SER A 359 -9.05 8.29 19.76
C SER A 359 -8.34 9.51 20.33
N SER A 360 -7.37 9.31 21.22
CA SER A 360 -6.56 10.39 21.80
C SER A 360 -5.28 10.71 21.04
N HIS A 361 -4.78 9.78 20.22
CA HIS A 361 -3.46 9.89 19.56
C HIS A 361 -3.53 9.98 18.03
N THR A 362 -4.71 9.72 17.43
CA THR A 362 -4.92 9.81 15.97
C THR A 362 -5.66 11.07 15.54
N LYS A 363 -5.85 12.06 16.43
CA LYS A 363 -6.34 13.36 16.00
C LYS A 363 -5.28 14.00 15.11
N PRO A 364 -5.67 14.50 13.92
CA PRO A 364 -4.74 15.23 13.08
C PRO A 364 -4.17 16.40 13.90
N GLU A 365 -2.86 16.43 14.10
CA GLU A 365 -2.21 17.66 14.51
C GLU A 365 -2.52 18.72 13.46
N PRO A 366 -2.92 19.93 13.87
CA PRO A 366 -3.04 21.04 12.92
C PRO A 366 -1.69 21.16 12.22
N ALA A 367 -1.72 21.20 10.88
CA ALA A 367 -0.53 21.27 10.06
C ALA A 367 0.45 22.29 10.66
N TYR A 368 1.66 21.85 10.97
CA TYR A 368 2.74 22.71 11.44
C TYR A 368 2.94 23.84 10.41
N VAL A 369 2.52 25.04 10.79
CA VAL A 369 2.86 26.26 10.06
C VAL A 369 4.18 26.70 10.64
N PRO A 370 5.29 26.66 9.90
CA PRO A 370 6.53 27.24 10.36
C PRO A 370 6.30 28.76 10.53
N ASP A 371 6.57 29.27 11.73
CA ASP A 371 6.66 30.70 11.95
C ASP A 371 7.73 31.25 11.00
N ILE A 372 7.29 32.06 10.04
CA ILE A 372 8.19 32.81 9.17
C ILE A 372 8.38 34.16 9.89
N ASP A 373 9.45 34.28 10.67
CA ASP A 373 10.03 35.54 11.06
C ASP A 373 10.79 36.19 9.91
#